data_f875a43cca2ee7a659a7b5aa3f7c6e9d
#
_entry.id   f875a43cca2ee7a659a7b5aa3f7c6e9d
#
_cell.length_a   1.000
_cell.length_b   1.000
_cell.length_c   1.000
_cell.angle_alpha   90.00
_cell.angle_beta   90.00
_cell.angle_gamma   90.00
#
_symmetry.space_group_name_H-M   'P 1'
#
loop_
_entity.id
_entity.type
_entity.pdbx_description
1 polymer ?
#
loop_
_entity_poly.entity_id
_entity_poly.type
_entity_poly.pdbx_seq_one_letter_code
_entity_poly.pdbx_strand_id
1 'polypeptide(L)'
;MRKKYLILIVVFCGVFFFDQITKAYVQRTLYEFQSVEIIKDFFHITHVRNTGAAFGLLAGPAHPLRTALFVVVSGIAIGAIFLIYRKIGDNDTLHALAFSLLLGGAAGNLVDRVWIGHVIDFLDFHWYDHHWPAFNFADSAICGGIGLILLNMIIGAKXXTSFSLLFRVAPSSCILLGFE
;
A
#
# COMPACT_ATOMS: atom_id res chain seq x y z
N MET A 1 22.59 11.54 -7.18
CA MET A 1 21.15 11.13 -7.35
C MET A 1 20.31 11.86 -6.33
N ARG A 2 19.10 12.38 -6.70
CA ARG A 2 18.22 13.05 -5.74
C ARG A 2 17.74 12.05 -4.70
N LYS A 3 17.68 12.48 -3.43
CA LYS A 3 17.33 11.64 -2.27
C LYS A 3 16.04 10.81 -2.50
N LYS A 4 15.00 11.43 -3.07
CA LYS A 4 13.73 10.72 -3.32
C LYS A 4 13.91 9.52 -4.25
N TYR A 5 14.75 9.62 -5.30
CA TYR A 5 14.95 8.48 -6.20
C TYR A 5 15.77 7.36 -5.58
N LEU A 6 16.65 7.69 -4.63
CA LEU A 6 17.32 6.65 -3.82
C LEU A 6 16.30 5.89 -2.97
N ILE A 7 15.38 6.64 -2.31
CA ILE A 7 14.28 6.04 -1.53
C ILE A 7 13.44 5.15 -2.45
N LEU A 8 13.07 5.67 -3.65
CA LEU A 8 12.27 4.89 -4.59
C LEU A 8 12.94 3.56 -4.92
N ILE A 9 14.20 3.59 -5.31
CA ILE A 9 14.91 2.37 -5.74
C ILE A 9 14.99 1.38 -4.57
N VAL A 10 15.43 1.83 -3.40
CA VAL A 10 15.64 0.95 -2.24
C VAL A 10 14.33 0.34 -1.77
N VAL A 11 13.29 1.18 -1.58
CA VAL A 11 12.00 0.72 -1.04
C VAL A 11 11.25 -0.12 -2.08
N PHE A 12 11.19 0.36 -3.33
CA PHE A 12 10.53 -0.39 -4.42
C PHE A 12 11.17 -1.79 -4.58
N CYS A 13 12.49 -1.83 -4.72
CA CYS A 13 13.18 -3.12 -4.89
C CYS A 13 13.01 -4.00 -3.65
N GLY A 14 13.12 -3.44 -2.46
CA GLY A 14 12.92 -4.18 -1.21
C GLY A 14 11.54 -4.83 -1.17
N VAL A 15 10.48 -4.04 -1.36
CA VAL A 15 9.10 -4.54 -1.37
C VAL A 15 8.89 -5.58 -2.47
N PHE A 16 9.28 -5.23 -3.70
CA PHE A 16 9.05 -6.07 -4.88
C PHE A 16 9.73 -7.43 -4.73
N PHE A 17 11.03 -7.45 -4.43
CA PHE A 17 11.76 -8.71 -4.34
C PHE A 17 11.32 -9.54 -3.14
N PHE A 18 11.05 -8.90 -1.99
CA PHE A 18 10.57 -9.61 -0.81
C PHE A 18 9.21 -10.26 -1.08
N ASP A 19 8.30 -9.52 -1.70
CA ASP A 19 6.98 -10.05 -2.10
C ASP A 19 7.13 -11.25 -3.04
N GLN A 20 7.92 -11.09 -4.11
CA GLN A 20 8.07 -12.15 -5.11
C GLN A 20 8.78 -13.41 -4.55
N ILE A 21 9.78 -13.22 -3.68
CA ILE A 21 10.49 -14.33 -3.04
C ILE A 21 9.53 -15.11 -2.12
N THR A 22 8.76 -14.40 -1.30
CA THR A 22 7.82 -15.06 -0.38
C THR A 22 6.71 -15.79 -1.13
N LYS A 23 6.16 -15.19 -2.20
CA LYS A 23 5.16 -15.84 -3.06
C LYS A 23 5.73 -17.09 -3.74
N ALA A 24 6.95 -16.99 -4.29
CA ALA A 24 7.61 -18.13 -4.90
C ALA A 24 7.88 -19.25 -3.89
N TYR A 25 8.24 -18.90 -2.67
CA TYR A 25 8.45 -19.87 -1.59
C TYR A 25 7.13 -20.60 -1.26
N VAL A 26 6.05 -19.85 -1.04
CA VAL A 26 4.73 -20.42 -0.74
C VAL A 26 4.27 -21.35 -1.88
N GLN A 27 4.39 -20.88 -3.13
CA GLN A 27 3.97 -21.66 -4.30
C GLN A 27 4.74 -22.99 -4.45
N ARG A 28 6.00 -23.03 -4.02
CA ARG A 28 6.85 -24.22 -4.11
C ARG A 28 6.64 -25.19 -2.93
N THR A 29 6.18 -24.70 -1.79
CA THR A 29 6.13 -25.48 -0.56
C THR A 29 4.72 -25.93 -0.16
N LEU A 30 3.69 -25.21 -0.61
CA LEU A 30 2.31 -25.50 -0.25
C LEU A 30 1.48 -25.79 -1.50
N TYR A 31 0.66 -26.83 -1.46
CA TYR A 31 -0.36 -27.06 -2.48
C TYR A 31 -1.45 -25.98 -2.38
N GLU A 32 -2.13 -25.76 -3.51
CA GLU A 32 -3.25 -24.79 -3.54
C GLU A 32 -4.30 -25.17 -2.47
N PHE A 33 -4.73 -24.17 -1.72
CA PHE A 33 -5.65 -24.25 -0.56
C PHE A 33 -5.07 -24.98 0.66
N GLN A 34 -3.80 -25.38 0.62
CA GLN A 34 -3.14 -25.88 1.82
C GLN A 34 -2.87 -24.73 2.79
N SER A 35 -3.06 -25.02 4.08
CA SER A 35 -2.82 -24.07 5.17
C SER A 35 -1.97 -24.74 6.24
N VAL A 36 -1.03 -23.98 6.81
CA VAL A 36 -0.16 -24.41 7.91
C VAL A 36 -0.37 -23.42 9.07
N GLU A 37 -0.83 -23.96 10.20
CA GLU A 37 -1.02 -23.16 11.41
C GLU A 37 0.35 -22.75 11.98
N ILE A 38 0.57 -21.46 12.14
CA ILE A 38 1.79 -20.89 12.73
C ILE A 38 1.52 -20.44 14.17
N ILE A 39 0.38 -19.79 14.40
CA ILE A 39 -0.07 -19.38 15.73
C ILE A 39 -1.52 -19.87 15.88
N LYS A 40 -1.73 -20.72 16.86
CA LYS A 40 -3.02 -21.37 17.11
C LYS A 40 -4.13 -20.31 17.22
N ASP A 41 -5.22 -20.57 16.52
CA ASP A 41 -6.45 -19.74 16.52
C ASP A 41 -6.23 -18.29 16.10
N PHE A 42 -5.08 -17.98 15.41
CA PHE A 42 -4.77 -16.58 15.06
C PHE A 42 -4.10 -16.39 13.71
N PHE A 43 -3.12 -17.25 13.31
CA PHE A 43 -2.34 -16.96 12.11
C PHE A 43 -1.94 -18.23 11.37
N HIS A 44 -2.29 -18.29 10.10
CA HIS A 44 -1.86 -19.37 9.18
C HIS A 44 -1.06 -18.80 8.02
N ILE A 45 -0.16 -19.62 7.49
CA ILE A 45 0.39 -19.43 6.14
C ILE A 45 -0.41 -20.34 5.21
N THR A 46 -1.05 -19.75 4.22
CA THR A 46 -1.92 -20.47 3.30
C THR A 46 -1.49 -20.23 1.85
N HIS A 47 -1.98 -21.01 0.90
CA HIS A 47 -1.74 -20.78 -0.53
C HIS A 47 -3.10 -20.57 -1.24
N VAL A 48 -3.46 -19.32 -1.42
CA VAL A 48 -4.71 -18.93 -2.09
C VAL A 48 -4.39 -18.22 -3.40
N ARG A 49 -5.10 -18.58 -4.47
CA ARG A 49 -5.03 -17.91 -5.78
C ARG A 49 -6.13 -16.87 -5.88
N ASN A 50 -5.75 -15.61 -5.87
CA ASN A 50 -6.68 -14.49 -5.95
C ASN A 50 -6.80 -14.02 -7.41
N THR A 51 -7.91 -14.37 -8.04
CA THR A 51 -8.21 -13.97 -9.41
C THR A 51 -8.96 -12.64 -9.50
N GLY A 52 -9.27 -12.03 -8.35
CA GLY A 52 -10.04 -10.79 -8.24
C GLY A 52 -9.20 -9.60 -7.77
N ALA A 53 -9.90 -8.64 -7.20
CA ALA A 53 -9.30 -7.49 -6.52
C ALA A 53 -9.20 -7.75 -5.01
N ALA A 54 -8.85 -6.72 -4.27
CA ALA A 54 -8.78 -6.77 -2.81
C ALA A 54 -10.09 -7.30 -2.22
N PHE A 55 -9.99 -8.08 -1.16
CA PHE A 55 -11.14 -8.73 -0.48
C PHE A 55 -11.92 -9.67 -1.40
N GLY A 56 -11.30 -10.20 -2.45
CA GLY A 56 -11.96 -11.13 -3.37
C GLY A 56 -13.01 -10.50 -4.26
N LEU A 57 -13.06 -9.16 -4.35
CA LEU A 57 -14.01 -8.50 -5.26
C LEU A 57 -13.78 -8.97 -6.69
N LEU A 58 -14.88 -9.36 -7.34
CA LEU A 58 -14.85 -9.89 -8.71
C LEU A 58 -14.05 -11.20 -8.84
N ALA A 59 -13.77 -11.89 -7.72
CA ALA A 59 -13.13 -13.21 -7.76
C ALA A 59 -14.10 -14.23 -8.39
N GLY A 60 -13.54 -15.26 -9.03
CA GLY A 60 -14.30 -16.31 -9.69
C GLY A 60 -13.36 -17.18 -10.52
N PRO A 61 -13.89 -18.14 -11.30
CA PRO A 61 -13.04 -18.97 -12.14
C PRO A 61 -12.13 -18.13 -13.03
N ALA A 62 -10.91 -18.60 -13.28
CA ALA A 62 -9.93 -17.86 -14.09
C ALA A 62 -10.55 -17.46 -15.44
N HIS A 63 -10.43 -16.19 -15.82
CA HIS A 63 -11.00 -15.67 -17.07
C HIS A 63 -10.06 -14.64 -17.68
N PRO A 64 -9.63 -14.82 -18.95
CA PRO A 64 -8.64 -13.94 -19.56
C PRO A 64 -9.02 -12.45 -19.56
N LEU A 65 -10.29 -12.13 -19.81
CA LEU A 65 -10.74 -10.72 -19.85
C LEU A 65 -10.62 -10.07 -18.46
N ARG A 66 -10.93 -10.82 -17.40
CA ARG A 66 -10.79 -10.30 -16.02
C ARG A 66 -9.33 -10.06 -15.67
N THR A 67 -8.45 -11.02 -16.00
CA THR A 67 -7.01 -10.84 -15.81
C THR A 67 -6.52 -9.63 -16.59
N ALA A 68 -6.91 -9.50 -17.87
CA ALA A 68 -6.52 -8.34 -18.69
C ALA A 68 -7.01 -7.02 -18.08
N LEU A 69 -8.24 -7.00 -17.57
CA LEU A 69 -8.78 -5.81 -16.89
C LEU A 69 -7.91 -5.41 -15.71
N PHE A 70 -7.57 -6.37 -14.82
CA PHE A 70 -6.74 -6.08 -13.65
C PHE A 70 -5.31 -5.68 -14.02
N VAL A 71 -4.75 -6.26 -15.09
CA VAL A 71 -3.43 -5.86 -15.61
C VAL A 71 -3.48 -4.41 -16.09
N VAL A 72 -4.49 -4.05 -16.89
CA VAL A 72 -4.63 -2.68 -17.42
C VAL A 72 -4.84 -1.68 -16.27
N VAL A 73 -5.76 -1.98 -15.34
CA VAL A 73 -6.06 -1.09 -14.20
C VAL A 73 -4.81 -0.91 -13.34
N SER A 74 -4.08 -2.00 -13.04
CA SER A 74 -2.84 -1.92 -12.25
C SER A 74 -1.78 -1.10 -12.98
N GLY A 75 -1.64 -1.28 -14.30
CA GLY A 75 -0.70 -0.50 -15.11
C GLY A 75 -1.02 1.00 -15.09
N ILE A 76 -2.30 1.34 -15.26
CA ILE A 76 -2.77 2.75 -15.18
C ILE A 76 -2.47 3.31 -13.78
N ALA A 77 -2.79 2.56 -12.73
CA ALA A 77 -2.55 3.00 -11.34
C ALA A 77 -1.06 3.24 -11.10
N ILE A 78 -0.18 2.32 -11.51
CA ILE A 78 1.27 2.47 -11.37
C ILE A 78 1.75 3.72 -12.11
N GLY A 79 1.28 3.93 -13.35
CA GLY A 79 1.61 5.11 -14.13
C GLY A 79 1.18 6.40 -13.43
N ALA A 80 -0.05 6.44 -12.95
CA ALA A 80 -0.58 7.61 -12.23
C ALA A 80 0.23 7.88 -10.95
N ILE A 81 0.49 6.84 -10.15
CA ILE A 81 1.29 6.95 -8.92
C ILE A 81 2.70 7.48 -9.24
N PHE A 82 3.33 6.96 -10.30
CA PHE A 82 4.66 7.40 -10.72
C PHE A 82 4.65 8.87 -11.17
N LEU A 83 3.62 9.31 -11.90
CA LEU A 83 3.49 10.72 -12.32
C LEU A 83 3.34 11.64 -11.10
N ILE A 84 2.58 11.22 -10.08
CA ILE A 84 2.48 11.95 -8.80
C ILE A 84 3.86 11.96 -8.12
N TYR A 85 4.54 10.80 -8.07
CA TYR A 85 5.86 10.66 -7.46
C TYR A 85 6.85 11.69 -8.01
N ARG A 86 6.87 11.89 -9.32
CA ARG A 86 7.78 12.85 -9.97
C ARG A 86 7.61 14.26 -9.44
N LYS A 87 6.39 14.62 -8.98
CA LYS A 87 6.07 15.97 -8.47
C LYS A 87 6.42 16.16 -6.99
N ILE A 88 6.72 15.08 -6.26
CA ILE A 88 7.10 15.13 -4.82
C ILE A 88 8.42 15.93 -4.71
N GLY A 89 8.52 16.78 -3.69
CA GLY A 89 9.74 17.50 -3.38
C GLY A 89 10.90 16.58 -3.03
N ASP A 90 12.12 16.96 -3.38
CA ASP A 90 13.31 16.10 -3.19
C ASP A 90 13.57 15.79 -1.70
N ASN A 91 13.13 16.63 -0.78
CA ASN A 91 13.30 16.48 0.66
C ASN A 91 12.07 15.90 1.36
N ASP A 92 10.99 15.62 0.63
CA ASP A 92 9.76 15.07 1.18
C ASP A 92 9.88 13.56 1.33
N THR A 93 10.57 13.16 2.37
CA THR A 93 10.92 11.75 2.64
C THR A 93 9.67 10.90 2.90
N LEU A 94 8.67 11.48 3.57
CA LEU A 94 7.46 10.72 3.96
C LEU A 94 6.64 10.34 2.72
N HIS A 95 6.33 11.30 1.85
CA HIS A 95 5.59 10.97 0.62
C HIS A 95 6.45 10.11 -0.32
N ALA A 96 7.78 10.35 -0.38
CA ALA A 96 8.66 9.50 -1.18
C ALA A 96 8.59 8.04 -0.71
N LEU A 97 8.64 7.80 0.61
CA LEU A 97 8.50 6.45 1.19
C LEU A 97 7.12 5.85 0.87
N ALA A 98 6.05 6.60 1.17
CA ALA A 98 4.68 6.12 0.98
C ALA A 98 4.41 5.69 -0.46
N PHE A 99 4.74 6.56 -1.42
CA PHE A 99 4.50 6.25 -2.84
C PHE A 99 5.45 5.15 -3.36
N SER A 100 6.65 5.01 -2.78
CA SER A 100 7.56 3.90 -3.13
C SER A 100 6.99 2.55 -2.68
N LEU A 101 6.37 2.51 -1.49
CA LEU A 101 5.66 1.32 -1.00
C LEU A 101 4.50 0.96 -1.94
N LEU A 102 3.69 1.96 -2.34
CA LEU A 102 2.59 1.76 -3.28
C LEU A 102 3.08 1.19 -4.61
N LEU A 103 4.14 1.78 -5.16
CA LEU A 103 4.69 1.35 -6.46
C LEU A 103 5.24 -0.08 -6.38
N GLY A 104 6.00 -0.39 -5.31
CA GLY A 104 6.58 -1.73 -5.13
C GLY A 104 5.50 -2.80 -4.97
N GLY A 105 4.49 -2.54 -4.14
CA GLY A 105 3.38 -3.48 -3.93
C GLY A 105 2.54 -3.64 -5.20
N ALA A 106 2.16 -2.53 -5.84
CA ALA A 106 1.37 -2.59 -7.08
C ALA A 106 2.12 -3.37 -8.17
N ALA A 107 3.44 -3.18 -8.29
CA ALA A 107 4.27 -3.90 -9.25
C ALA A 107 4.32 -5.41 -8.93
N GLY A 108 4.44 -5.79 -7.66
CA GLY A 108 4.44 -7.19 -7.24
C GLY A 108 3.17 -7.90 -7.68
N ASN A 109 2.01 -7.30 -7.36
CA ASN A 109 0.71 -7.88 -7.74
C ASN A 109 0.44 -7.81 -9.25
N LEU A 110 1.02 -6.85 -9.97
CA LEU A 110 0.91 -6.78 -11.42
C LEU A 110 1.70 -7.91 -12.09
N VAL A 111 2.94 -8.16 -11.63
CA VAL A 111 3.80 -9.21 -12.19
C VAL A 111 3.11 -10.57 -12.05
N ASP A 112 2.52 -10.87 -10.90
CA ASP A 112 1.76 -12.11 -10.70
C ASP A 112 0.66 -12.26 -11.78
N ARG A 113 -0.15 -11.21 -11.96
CA ARG A 113 -1.26 -11.24 -12.93
C ARG A 113 -0.78 -11.43 -14.37
N VAL A 114 0.34 -10.79 -14.73
CA VAL A 114 0.90 -10.92 -16.08
C VAL A 114 1.49 -12.31 -16.29
N TRP A 115 2.17 -12.86 -15.28
CA TRP A 115 2.96 -14.09 -15.42
C TRP A 115 2.11 -15.35 -15.21
N ILE A 116 1.30 -15.38 -14.16
CA ILE A 116 0.56 -16.57 -13.75
C ILE A 116 -0.97 -16.39 -13.76
N GLY A 117 -1.46 -15.17 -14.06
CA GLY A 117 -2.89 -14.89 -14.25
C GLY A 117 -3.67 -14.62 -12.97
N HIS A 118 -3.05 -14.71 -11.81
CA HIS A 118 -3.68 -14.49 -10.51
C HIS A 118 -2.64 -13.98 -9.52
N VAL A 119 -3.05 -13.50 -8.36
CA VAL A 119 -2.15 -13.08 -7.28
C VAL A 119 -2.07 -14.22 -6.26
N ILE A 120 -0.90 -14.45 -5.68
CA ILE A 120 -0.71 -15.44 -4.60
C ILE A 120 -0.88 -14.70 -3.26
N ASP A 121 -1.90 -15.10 -2.51
CA ASP A 121 -2.16 -14.61 -1.15
C ASP A 121 -1.84 -15.71 -0.14
N PHE A 122 -1.14 -15.34 0.95
CA PHE A 122 -0.61 -16.35 1.85
C PHE A 122 -0.65 -15.96 3.34
N LEU A 123 -0.90 -14.72 3.69
CA LEU A 123 -1.02 -14.29 5.09
C LEU A 123 -2.50 -14.36 5.46
N ASP A 124 -2.85 -15.33 6.32
CA ASP A 124 -4.22 -15.58 6.76
C ASP A 124 -4.30 -15.32 8.27
N PHE A 125 -4.82 -14.13 8.64
CA PHE A 125 -5.09 -13.79 10.03
C PHE A 125 -6.54 -14.10 10.36
N HIS A 126 -6.76 -14.70 11.52
CA HIS A 126 -8.11 -15.08 11.94
C HIS A 126 -8.26 -15.00 13.46
N TRP A 127 -9.47 -14.95 13.89
CA TRP A 127 -9.84 -15.04 15.32
C TRP A 127 -10.84 -16.17 15.45
N TYR A 128 -10.35 -17.32 15.88
CA TYR A 128 -11.10 -18.60 15.82
C TYR A 128 -11.60 -18.84 14.39
N ASP A 129 -12.92 -18.90 14.16
CA ASP A 129 -13.53 -19.20 12.85
C ASP A 129 -13.70 -17.97 11.95
N HIS A 130 -13.32 -16.77 12.42
CA HIS A 130 -13.48 -15.52 11.65
C HIS A 130 -12.16 -15.17 10.99
N HIS A 131 -12.07 -15.40 9.67
CA HIS A 131 -10.89 -15.13 8.89
C HIS A 131 -10.94 -13.76 8.24
N TRP A 132 -9.83 -13.01 8.34
CA TRP A 132 -9.59 -11.86 7.46
C TRP A 132 -9.22 -12.42 6.09
N PRO A 133 -9.71 -11.83 4.98
CA PRO A 133 -9.30 -12.32 3.66
C PRO A 133 -7.78 -12.41 3.53
N ALA A 134 -7.27 -13.53 3.04
CA ALA A 134 -5.83 -13.73 2.89
C ALA A 134 -5.24 -12.62 1.99
N PHE A 135 -3.99 -12.24 2.27
CA PHE A 135 -3.28 -11.17 1.56
C PHE A 135 -1.78 -11.51 1.49
N ASN A 136 -0.97 -10.62 0.94
CA ASN A 136 0.46 -10.82 0.72
C ASN A 136 1.28 -9.59 1.12
N PHE A 137 2.59 -9.63 0.92
CA PHE A 137 3.47 -8.50 1.27
C PHE A 137 3.25 -7.28 0.37
N ALA A 138 2.89 -7.47 -0.90
CA ALA A 138 2.55 -6.36 -1.78
C ALA A 138 1.34 -5.59 -1.23
N ASP A 139 0.30 -6.31 -0.77
CA ASP A 139 -0.90 -5.68 -0.18
C ASP A 139 -0.55 -4.95 1.12
N SER A 140 0.30 -5.55 1.95
CA SER A 140 0.80 -4.92 3.18
C SER A 140 1.52 -3.60 2.88
N ALA A 141 2.36 -3.60 1.84
CA ALA A 141 3.09 -2.40 1.43
C ALA A 141 2.12 -1.33 0.89
N ILE A 142 1.13 -1.72 0.09
CA ILE A 142 0.10 -0.80 -0.41
C ILE A 142 -0.67 -0.18 0.77
N CYS A 143 -1.14 -1.01 1.71
CA CYS A 143 -1.87 -0.53 2.89
C CYS A 143 -0.99 0.40 3.75
N GLY A 144 0.29 0.04 3.94
CA GLY A 144 1.24 0.88 4.67
C GLY A 144 1.47 2.23 4.00
N GLY A 145 1.62 2.23 2.66
CA GLY A 145 1.77 3.47 1.89
C GLY A 145 0.55 4.38 2.01
N ILE A 146 -0.65 3.81 1.85
CA ILE A 146 -1.91 4.55 2.03
C ILE A 146 -2.00 5.08 3.47
N GLY A 147 -1.70 4.23 4.46
CA GLY A 147 -1.73 4.59 5.87
C GLY A 147 -0.84 5.79 6.18
N LEU A 148 0.38 5.82 5.63
CA LEU A 148 1.31 6.95 5.81
C LEU A 148 0.75 8.24 5.23
N ILE A 149 0.13 8.19 4.04
CA ILE A 149 -0.46 9.37 3.42
C ILE A 149 -1.62 9.89 4.28
N LEU A 150 -2.53 9.00 4.69
CA LEU A 150 -3.69 9.37 5.51
C LEU A 150 -3.25 9.94 6.86
N LEU A 151 -2.28 9.30 7.50
CA LEU A 151 -1.75 9.78 8.79
C LEU A 151 -1.18 11.20 8.64
N ASN A 152 -0.42 11.45 7.59
CA ASN A 152 0.14 12.78 7.32
C ASN A 152 -0.96 13.83 7.09
N MET A 153 -2.02 13.46 6.36
CA MET A 153 -3.17 14.35 6.13
C MET A 153 -3.86 14.72 7.45
N ILE A 154 -4.08 13.74 8.32
CA ILE A 154 -4.73 13.96 9.63
C ILE A 154 -3.87 14.86 10.52
N ILE A 155 -2.56 14.59 10.59
CA ILE A 155 -1.63 15.38 11.42
C ILE A 155 -1.51 16.80 10.85
N GLY A 156 -1.39 16.93 9.54
CA GLY A 156 -1.30 18.21 8.83
C GLY A 156 -2.56 19.06 9.00
N ALA A 157 -3.72 18.44 8.95
CA ALA A 157 -5.01 19.12 9.20
C ALA A 157 -5.09 19.65 10.63
N LYS A 158 -4.66 18.90 11.60
CA LYS A 158 -4.59 19.37 13.00
C LYS A 158 -3.65 20.53 13.18
N UNK A 159 -2.78 20.54 12.46
CA UNK A 159 -1.88 21.54 12.53
C UNK A 159 -2.37 22.77 11.93
N UNK A 160 -3.01 22.68 11.11
CA UNK A 160 -3.61 23.74 10.51
C UNK A 160 -4.70 24.34 11.29
N THR A 161 -5.47 23.51 11.90
CA THR A 161 -6.56 23.99 12.76
C THR A 161 -6.04 24.67 14.04
N SER A 162 -5.07 24.08 14.68
CA SER A 162 -4.47 24.65 15.90
C SER A 162 -3.81 26.00 15.65
N PHE A 163 -3.15 26.15 14.49
CA PHE A 163 -2.50 27.40 14.11
C PHE A 163 -3.55 28.50 13.86
N SER A 164 -4.66 28.17 13.20
CA SER A 164 -5.74 29.14 12.96
C SER A 164 -6.45 29.54 14.26
N LEU A 165 -6.54 28.64 15.24
CA LEU A 165 -7.10 28.96 16.57
C LEU A 165 -6.19 29.91 17.35
N LEU A 166 -4.87 29.74 17.27
CA LEU A 166 -3.90 30.64 17.94
C LEU A 166 -4.01 32.07 17.40
N PHE A 167 -4.25 32.24 16.08
CA PHE A 167 -4.42 33.57 15.50
C PHE A 167 -5.81 34.18 15.77
N ARG A 168 -6.82 33.38 16.07
CA ARG A 168 -8.16 33.88 16.43
C ARG A 168 -8.22 34.36 17.89
N VAL A 169 -7.30 33.95 18.76
CA VAL A 169 -7.29 34.31 20.18
C VAL A 169 -6.44 35.57 20.45
N ALA A 170 -5.73 36.14 19.45
CA ALA A 170 -5.06 37.42 19.61
C ALA A 170 -6.12 38.54 19.64
N PRO A 171 -6.39 39.19 20.76
CA PRO A 171 -7.42 40.24 20.81
C PRO A 171 -7.01 41.44 19.95
N SER A 172 -8.00 41.99 19.28
CA SER A 172 -7.88 43.20 18.43
C SER A 172 -7.52 44.49 19.21
N SER A 173 -7.00 44.35 20.42
CA SER A 173 -6.79 45.49 21.33
C SER A 173 -5.38 46.10 21.26
N CYS A 174 -4.59 45.78 20.25
CA CYS A 174 -3.24 46.33 20.13
C CYS A 174 -3.02 47.29 18.95
N ILE A 175 -4.12 47.83 18.39
CA ILE A 175 -4.01 48.86 17.33
C ILE A 175 -4.78 50.11 17.78
N LEU A 176 -4.36 50.70 18.89
CA LEU A 176 -4.74 52.09 19.20
C LEU A 176 -3.75 52.63 20.29
N LEU A 177 -2.53 52.85 19.89
CA LEU A 177 -1.71 53.84 20.58
C LEU A 177 -1.11 54.71 19.49
N GLY A 178 -1.75 55.89 19.39
CA GLY A 178 -1.51 56.90 18.41
C GLY A 178 -0.13 57.50 18.43
N PHE A 179 0.25 57.99 17.32
CA PHE A 179 1.27 59.02 17.20
C PHE A 179 0.57 60.40 17.17
N GLU A 180 0.87 61.23 18.15
CA GLU A 180 0.95 62.68 18.00
C GLU A 180 2.41 63.07 17.93
#